data_1c23535cf7a614092ac7a0ba01135190
#
_entry.id   1c23535cf7a614092ac7a0ba01135190
#
_cell.length_a   1.000
_cell.length_b   1.000
_cell.length_c   1.000
_cell.angle_alpha   90.00
_cell.angle_beta   90.00
_cell.angle_gamma   90.00
#
_symmetry.space_group_name_H-M   'P 1'
#
loop_
_entity.id
_entity.type
_entity.pdbx_description
1 polymer ?
#
loop_
_entity_poly.entity_id
_entity_poly.type
_entity_poly.pdbx_seq_one_letter_code
_entity_poly.pdbx_strand_id
1 'polypeptide(L)'
;MKRKVLVLGAGIQGCCIALELANRGFKVDLIEQDSVPFNRSSIRNEGKIHLGLVYINDTGFETPKLMLKAALRFAPYLSRWIGIGVKDLNVGTPFYYLVSNQSFLDTEQLEQRYHQLEKLYCESTEKESFTYLGYKPDKLVQKSSEENLAKHFNTDCLQGGFYTSELAIDTSKLAEHIRKAVKKHSNITFLGNHRILGISKNGSGYIVEGEKNRSNWKKKSLQVVNATWTDKFKLDETLGISTPKEILHRLKYRVIADIPEEMKNFPSATMVIGKFGDVVIRPDKTAYLSWYPDACRGWSNSIEPPESWNEPSRGIVPKKDFDEISEKLIRETEKWYPAIRNCTPKIVDAGIIVAHGKTDVDNKKSRLHQRSKIGVTSYGGYHSVETGKLTTAPMFAMDTADRAEKIYRQL
;
A
#
# COMPACT_ATOMS: atom_id res chain seq x y z
N MET A 1 -11.73 -33.67 -6.72
CA MET A 1 -10.44 -33.23 -6.12
C MET A 1 -10.69 -32.09 -5.14
N LYS A 2 -10.00 -32.04 -3.98
CA LYS A 2 -10.10 -30.88 -3.08
C LYS A 2 -9.49 -29.65 -3.79
N ARG A 3 -10.27 -28.57 -3.91
CA ARG A 3 -9.82 -27.30 -4.49
C ARG A 3 -8.71 -26.71 -3.60
N LYS A 4 -7.44 -26.95 -3.94
CA LYS A 4 -6.28 -26.48 -3.18
C LYS A 4 -5.46 -25.48 -3.97
N VAL A 5 -5.05 -24.35 -3.30
CA VAL A 5 -4.21 -23.31 -3.88
C VAL A 5 -3.07 -22.99 -2.91
N LEU A 6 -1.85 -22.79 -3.42
CA LEU A 6 -0.74 -22.22 -2.67
C LEU A 6 -0.73 -20.70 -2.89
N VAL A 7 -0.77 -19.91 -1.83
CA VAL A 7 -0.62 -18.45 -1.87
C VAL A 7 0.72 -18.10 -1.26
N LEU A 8 1.59 -17.48 -2.03
CA LEU A 8 2.97 -17.13 -1.70
C LEU A 8 3.03 -15.67 -1.29
N GLY A 9 3.56 -15.41 -0.08
CA GLY A 9 3.58 -14.10 0.57
C GLY A 9 2.30 -13.82 1.34
N ALA A 10 2.43 -13.52 2.64
CA ALA A 10 1.32 -13.16 3.53
C ALA A 10 1.30 -11.67 3.88
N GLY A 11 1.67 -10.78 2.94
CA GLY A 11 1.36 -9.36 3.00
C GLY A 11 -0.14 -9.12 2.83
N ILE A 12 -0.57 -7.86 2.74
CA ILE A 12 -1.99 -7.51 2.54
C ILE A 12 -2.60 -8.26 1.35
N GLN A 13 -1.88 -8.31 0.22
CA GLN A 13 -2.38 -8.94 -1.01
C GLN A 13 -2.62 -10.43 -0.82
N GLY A 14 -1.61 -11.16 -0.32
CA GLY A 14 -1.73 -12.61 -0.12
C GLY A 14 -2.77 -12.97 0.93
N CYS A 15 -2.87 -12.18 2.02
CA CYS A 15 -3.90 -12.39 3.04
C CYS A 15 -5.32 -12.19 2.47
N CYS A 16 -5.57 -11.11 1.72
CA CYS A 16 -6.87 -10.87 1.09
C CYS A 16 -7.23 -11.98 0.09
N ILE A 17 -6.27 -12.44 -0.73
CA ILE A 17 -6.47 -13.55 -1.67
C ILE A 17 -6.79 -14.84 -0.93
N ALA A 18 -6.03 -15.17 0.12
CA ALA A 18 -6.23 -16.38 0.90
C ALA A 18 -7.63 -16.40 1.55
N LEU A 19 -8.05 -15.27 2.12
CA LEU A 19 -9.38 -15.14 2.74
C LEU A 19 -10.50 -15.26 1.70
N GLU A 20 -10.39 -14.61 0.54
CA GLU A 20 -11.41 -14.72 -0.49
C GLU A 20 -11.50 -16.13 -1.08
N LEU A 21 -10.35 -16.76 -1.42
CA LEU A 21 -10.33 -18.14 -1.90
C LEU A 21 -10.93 -19.11 -0.86
N ALA A 22 -10.59 -18.93 0.41
CA ALA A 22 -11.10 -19.77 1.49
C ALA A 22 -12.61 -19.60 1.70
N ASN A 23 -13.15 -18.38 1.58
CA ASN A 23 -14.59 -18.11 1.58
C ASN A 23 -15.31 -18.78 0.40
N ARG A 24 -14.64 -18.96 -0.75
CA ARG A 24 -15.16 -19.70 -1.91
C ARG A 24 -14.95 -21.22 -1.80
N GLY A 25 -14.53 -21.74 -0.65
CA GLY A 25 -14.38 -23.16 -0.37
C GLY A 25 -13.06 -23.78 -0.84
N PHE A 26 -12.06 -22.99 -1.23
CA PHE A 26 -10.72 -23.51 -1.50
C PHE A 26 -9.99 -23.81 -0.19
N LYS A 27 -9.17 -24.87 -0.18
CA LYS A 27 -8.13 -25.06 0.83
C LYS A 27 -6.89 -24.27 0.42
N VAL A 28 -6.40 -23.40 1.30
CA VAL A 28 -5.31 -22.49 1.02
C VAL A 28 -4.14 -22.77 1.96
N ASP A 29 -2.95 -23.05 1.39
CA ASP A 29 -1.70 -22.95 2.12
C ASP A 29 -1.16 -21.53 1.88
N LEU A 30 -1.15 -20.69 2.92
CA LEU A 30 -0.60 -19.33 2.89
C LEU A 30 0.83 -19.37 3.43
N ILE A 31 1.80 -19.17 2.53
CA ILE A 31 3.25 -19.37 2.79
C ILE A 31 3.94 -18.03 2.96
N GLU A 32 4.70 -17.87 4.06
CA GLU A 32 5.35 -16.60 4.42
C GLU A 32 6.74 -16.83 5.03
N GLN A 33 7.70 -15.98 4.66
CA GLN A 33 9.06 -16.02 5.20
C GLN A 33 9.15 -15.55 6.66
N ASP A 34 8.27 -14.66 7.10
CA ASP A 34 8.20 -14.20 8.48
C ASP A 34 7.30 -15.12 9.34
N SER A 35 7.43 -15.03 10.66
CA SER A 35 6.64 -15.85 11.61
C SER A 35 5.17 -15.47 11.68
N VAL A 36 4.80 -14.28 11.24
CA VAL A 36 3.43 -13.75 11.27
C VAL A 36 3.06 -13.11 9.93
N PRO A 37 1.76 -13.14 9.55
CA PRO A 37 1.30 -12.43 8.37
C PRO A 37 1.40 -10.91 8.54
N PHE A 38 1.40 -10.17 7.43
CA PHE A 38 1.28 -8.71 7.43
C PHE A 38 2.41 -8.01 8.22
N ASN A 39 3.66 -8.46 8.04
CA ASN A 39 4.76 -8.02 8.90
C ASN A 39 5.72 -7.00 8.28
N ARG A 40 5.71 -6.81 6.94
CA ARG A 40 6.68 -5.94 6.23
C ARG A 40 6.01 -4.68 5.67
N SER A 41 6.20 -4.36 4.40
CA SER A 41 5.67 -3.14 3.74
C SER A 41 4.16 -2.94 3.95
N SER A 42 3.39 -4.01 4.16
CA SER A 42 1.94 -3.92 4.39
C SER A 42 1.56 -3.17 5.67
N ILE A 43 2.37 -3.26 6.72
CA ILE A 43 2.14 -2.54 7.98
C ILE A 43 2.92 -1.21 8.03
N ARG A 44 3.98 -1.07 7.20
CA ARG A 44 4.93 0.06 7.24
C ARG A 44 4.68 1.05 6.09
N ASN A 45 3.46 1.56 6.04
CA ASN A 45 3.05 2.60 5.09
C ASN A 45 2.11 3.59 5.79
N GLU A 46 1.71 4.64 5.11
CA GLU A 46 0.82 5.69 5.62
C GLU A 46 -0.62 5.23 5.89
N GLY A 47 -1.02 4.11 5.33
CA GLY A 47 -2.40 3.60 5.44
C GLY A 47 -3.42 4.32 4.56
N LYS A 48 -2.98 5.20 3.67
CA LYS A 48 -3.84 6.01 2.82
C LYS A 48 -4.62 5.15 1.82
N ILE A 49 -5.93 5.33 1.79
CA ILE A 49 -6.81 4.71 0.80
C ILE A 49 -7.03 5.71 -0.33
N HIS A 50 -6.15 5.60 -1.31
CA HIS A 50 -6.01 6.59 -2.38
C HIS A 50 -7.23 6.72 -3.26
N LEU A 51 -7.83 7.91 -3.28
CA LEU A 51 -8.88 8.30 -4.23
C LEU A 51 -8.35 8.63 -5.63
N GLY A 52 -7.03 8.63 -5.80
CA GLY A 52 -6.38 8.96 -7.08
C GLY A 52 -5.67 10.31 -7.09
N LEU A 53 -5.88 11.14 -6.07
CA LEU A 53 -5.44 12.54 -6.02
C LEU A 53 -3.92 12.72 -6.17
N VAL A 54 -3.11 11.89 -5.54
CA VAL A 54 -1.64 11.96 -5.62
C VAL A 54 -1.10 11.49 -6.99
N TYR A 55 -1.92 10.80 -7.77
CA TYR A 55 -1.56 10.25 -9.09
C TYR A 55 -2.01 11.14 -10.25
N ILE A 56 -2.52 12.30 -9.94
CA ILE A 56 -3.14 13.20 -10.93
C ILE A 56 -2.17 13.70 -12.01
N ASN A 57 -0.87 13.54 -11.79
CA ASN A 57 0.16 13.83 -12.80
C ASN A 57 0.29 12.74 -13.88
N ASP A 58 -0.42 11.62 -13.79
CA ASP A 58 -0.52 10.65 -14.87
C ASP A 58 -1.36 11.24 -16.02
N THR A 59 -0.69 11.60 -17.12
CA THR A 59 -1.32 12.28 -18.27
C THR A 59 -2.39 11.43 -18.96
N GLY A 60 -2.26 10.09 -18.89
CA GLY A 60 -3.27 9.15 -19.41
C GLY A 60 -4.48 9.01 -18.49
N PHE A 61 -4.41 9.52 -17.28
CA PHE A 61 -5.45 9.44 -16.25
C PHE A 61 -5.85 8.01 -15.82
N GLU A 62 -5.14 7.00 -16.28
CA GLU A 62 -5.46 5.59 -16.00
C GLU A 62 -5.15 5.21 -14.55
N THR A 63 -4.08 5.76 -13.98
CA THR A 63 -3.74 5.50 -12.57
C THR A 63 -4.76 6.12 -11.60
N PRO A 64 -5.16 7.40 -11.73
CA PRO A 64 -6.25 7.97 -10.93
C PRO A 64 -7.54 7.15 -11.01
N LYS A 65 -7.97 6.75 -12.21
CA LYS A 65 -9.15 5.88 -12.40
C LYS A 65 -9.04 4.56 -11.65
N LEU A 66 -7.89 3.87 -11.78
CA LEU A 66 -7.65 2.61 -11.09
C LEU A 66 -7.71 2.76 -9.58
N MET A 67 -7.08 3.81 -9.03
CA MET A 67 -7.07 4.07 -7.59
C MET A 67 -8.48 4.41 -7.07
N LEU A 68 -9.22 5.28 -7.75
CA LEU A 68 -10.59 5.60 -7.40
C LEU A 68 -11.47 4.35 -7.39
N LYS A 69 -11.41 3.55 -8.47
CA LYS A 69 -12.15 2.28 -8.57
C LYS A 69 -11.82 1.34 -7.41
N ALA A 70 -10.56 1.22 -7.05
CA ALA A 70 -10.11 0.37 -5.95
C ALA A 70 -10.51 0.92 -4.58
N ALA A 71 -10.43 2.23 -4.37
CA ALA A 71 -10.82 2.89 -3.13
C ALA A 71 -12.29 2.69 -2.78
N LEU A 72 -13.17 2.83 -3.78
CA LEU A 72 -14.62 2.61 -3.62
C LEU A 72 -14.97 1.15 -3.28
N ARG A 73 -14.10 0.20 -3.63
CA ARG A 73 -14.26 -1.24 -3.36
C ARG A 73 -13.51 -1.72 -2.13
N PHE A 74 -12.64 -0.89 -1.56
CA PHE A 74 -11.76 -1.27 -0.47
C PHE A 74 -12.53 -1.74 0.76
N ALA A 75 -13.40 -0.90 1.31
CA ALA A 75 -14.16 -1.21 2.52
C ALA A 75 -15.16 -2.35 2.33
N PRO A 76 -15.99 -2.37 1.26
CA PRO A 76 -16.94 -3.47 1.04
C PRO A 76 -16.27 -4.84 0.93
N TYR A 77 -15.12 -4.94 0.26
CA TYR A 77 -14.42 -6.22 0.13
C TYR A 77 -13.70 -6.60 1.42
N LEU A 78 -13.00 -5.65 2.05
CA LEU A 78 -12.26 -5.90 3.29
C LEU A 78 -13.20 -6.36 4.41
N SER A 79 -14.36 -5.70 4.60
CA SER A 79 -15.31 -6.02 5.66
C SER A 79 -15.87 -7.44 5.57
N ARG A 80 -15.98 -8.01 4.37
CA ARG A 80 -16.39 -9.42 4.16
C ARG A 80 -15.42 -10.41 4.80
N TRP A 81 -14.15 -10.07 4.90
CA TRP A 81 -13.10 -10.95 5.39
C TRP A 81 -12.81 -10.76 6.87
N ILE A 82 -12.81 -9.51 7.33
CA ILE A 82 -12.41 -9.20 8.71
C ILE A 82 -13.61 -9.07 9.68
N GLY A 83 -14.84 -8.98 9.15
CA GLY A 83 -16.06 -8.95 9.93
C GLY A 83 -16.28 -7.71 10.79
N ILE A 84 -15.57 -6.59 10.47
CA ILE A 84 -15.71 -5.30 11.16
C ILE A 84 -15.89 -4.17 10.14
N GLY A 85 -16.43 -3.05 10.62
CA GLY A 85 -16.48 -1.82 9.83
C GLY A 85 -15.13 -1.13 9.74
N VAL A 86 -14.90 -0.38 8.65
CA VAL A 86 -13.64 0.35 8.46
C VAL A 86 -13.40 1.42 9.53
N LYS A 87 -14.46 2.01 10.11
CA LYS A 87 -14.37 2.94 11.24
C LYS A 87 -13.61 2.37 12.44
N ASP A 88 -13.60 1.05 12.58
CA ASP A 88 -12.90 0.36 13.67
C ASP A 88 -11.38 0.23 13.41
N LEU A 89 -10.92 0.71 12.26
CA LEU A 89 -9.50 0.71 11.87
C LEU A 89 -8.75 2.00 12.24
N ASN A 90 -9.21 2.74 13.25
CA ASN A 90 -8.55 3.97 13.72
C ASN A 90 -8.27 4.94 12.55
N VAL A 91 -9.36 5.35 11.85
CA VAL A 91 -9.28 6.18 10.66
C VAL A 91 -8.78 7.57 11.02
N GLY A 92 -7.75 8.04 10.31
CA GLY A 92 -7.17 9.36 10.51
C GLY A 92 -8.10 10.49 10.07
N THR A 93 -7.67 11.72 10.38
CA THR A 93 -8.38 12.94 9.94
C THR A 93 -8.27 13.12 8.42
N PRO A 94 -9.22 13.81 7.77
CA PRO A 94 -9.15 14.15 6.35
C PRO A 94 -7.87 14.91 5.98
N PHE A 95 -7.42 14.71 4.74
CA PHE A 95 -6.19 15.30 4.26
C PHE A 95 -6.37 16.69 3.66
N TYR A 96 -5.44 17.57 3.97
CA TYR A 96 -5.08 18.67 3.09
C TYR A 96 -4.02 18.23 2.09
N TYR A 97 -4.23 18.54 0.83
CA TYR A 97 -3.25 18.43 -0.23
C TYR A 97 -2.61 19.81 -0.44
N LEU A 98 -1.38 19.97 0.04
CA LEU A 98 -0.65 21.23 0.05
C LEU A 98 0.21 21.37 -1.19
N VAL A 99 0.12 22.49 -1.89
CA VAL A 99 0.89 22.76 -3.10
C VAL A 99 2.10 23.61 -2.72
N SER A 100 3.27 22.98 -2.69
CA SER A 100 4.53 23.66 -2.37
C SER A 100 4.92 24.67 -3.46
N ASN A 101 5.66 25.72 -3.10
CA ASN A 101 6.33 26.61 -4.05
C ASN A 101 7.31 25.88 -5.00
N GLN A 102 7.70 24.64 -4.67
CA GLN A 102 8.55 23.76 -5.48
C GLN A 102 7.76 22.65 -6.19
N SER A 103 6.43 22.70 -6.17
CA SER A 103 5.59 21.70 -6.85
C SER A 103 5.80 21.71 -8.37
N PHE A 104 5.68 20.53 -8.99
CA PHE A 104 5.78 20.40 -10.46
C PHE A 104 4.52 20.92 -11.19
N LEU A 105 3.40 20.99 -10.50
CA LEU A 105 2.16 21.58 -10.97
C LEU A 105 1.74 22.70 -10.01
N ASP A 106 1.24 23.80 -10.56
CA ASP A 106 0.66 24.85 -9.77
C ASP A 106 -0.76 24.51 -9.29
N THR A 107 -1.32 25.38 -8.45
CA THR A 107 -2.65 25.18 -7.85
C THR A 107 -3.75 25.10 -8.90
N GLU A 108 -3.68 25.88 -9.98
CA GLU A 108 -4.68 25.93 -11.04
C GLU A 108 -4.66 24.67 -11.90
N GLN A 109 -3.46 24.20 -12.27
CA GLN A 109 -3.28 22.95 -12.99
C GLN A 109 -3.80 21.74 -12.19
N LEU A 110 -3.56 21.74 -10.88
CA LEU A 110 -4.07 20.70 -10.00
C LEU A 110 -5.59 20.75 -9.88
N GLU A 111 -6.17 21.94 -9.71
CA GLU A 111 -7.62 22.14 -9.61
C GLU A 111 -8.34 21.61 -10.86
N GLN A 112 -7.85 21.93 -12.06
CA GLN A 112 -8.40 21.42 -13.31
C GLN A 112 -8.40 19.89 -13.39
N ARG A 113 -7.29 19.26 -12.96
CA ARG A 113 -7.18 17.79 -12.95
C ARG A 113 -8.05 17.16 -11.87
N TYR A 114 -8.18 17.79 -10.71
CA TYR A 114 -9.07 17.32 -9.65
C TYR A 114 -10.54 17.39 -10.07
N HIS A 115 -10.96 18.39 -10.84
CA HIS A 115 -12.30 18.44 -11.42
C HIS A 115 -12.59 17.24 -12.35
N GLN A 116 -11.58 16.77 -13.11
CA GLN A 116 -11.74 15.56 -13.93
C GLN A 116 -11.94 14.32 -13.05
N LEU A 117 -11.20 14.21 -11.94
CA LEU A 117 -11.35 13.10 -11.00
C LEU A 117 -12.70 13.15 -10.28
N GLU A 118 -13.18 14.33 -9.90
CA GLU A 118 -14.50 14.57 -9.31
C GLU A 118 -15.61 14.06 -10.23
N LYS A 119 -15.54 14.41 -11.53
CA LYS A 119 -16.50 13.93 -12.53
C LYS A 119 -16.53 12.41 -12.61
N LEU A 120 -15.36 11.77 -12.63
CA LEU A 120 -15.27 10.29 -12.62
C LEU A 120 -15.85 9.67 -11.35
N TYR A 121 -15.68 10.34 -10.21
CA TYR A 121 -16.26 9.90 -8.94
C TYR A 121 -17.79 9.94 -8.99
N CYS A 122 -18.38 11.05 -9.43
CA CYS A 122 -19.83 11.20 -9.60
C CYS A 122 -20.38 10.09 -10.51
N GLU A 123 -19.81 9.93 -11.71
CA GLU A 123 -20.20 8.89 -12.66
C GLU A 123 -20.10 7.46 -12.10
N SER A 124 -19.08 7.20 -11.28
CA SER A 124 -18.86 5.88 -10.66
C SER A 124 -19.87 5.60 -9.55
N THR A 125 -20.21 6.61 -8.75
CA THR A 125 -21.12 6.45 -7.61
C THR A 125 -22.60 6.51 -8.00
N GLU A 126 -22.93 7.01 -9.18
CA GLU A 126 -24.27 6.91 -9.76
C GLU A 126 -24.58 5.51 -10.28
N LYS A 127 -23.55 4.84 -10.84
CA LYS A 127 -23.69 3.50 -11.44
C LYS A 127 -23.60 2.36 -10.44
N GLU A 128 -22.86 2.55 -9.37
CA GLU A 128 -22.57 1.50 -8.38
C GLU A 128 -22.84 2.04 -6.96
N SER A 129 -23.45 1.22 -6.11
CA SER A 129 -23.73 1.56 -4.70
C SER A 129 -22.51 1.50 -3.78
N PHE A 130 -21.30 1.54 -4.32
CA PHE A 130 -20.08 1.53 -3.52
C PHE A 130 -19.84 2.84 -2.78
N THR A 131 -19.30 2.72 -1.59
CA THR A 131 -18.95 3.84 -0.71
C THR A 131 -17.46 3.90 -0.47
N TYR A 132 -16.93 5.11 -0.30
CA TYR A 132 -15.56 5.29 0.15
C TYR A 132 -15.49 5.15 1.68
N LEU A 133 -14.87 4.08 2.15
CA LEU A 133 -14.69 3.78 3.59
C LEU A 133 -16.01 3.84 4.41
N GLY A 134 -17.14 3.46 3.77
CA GLY A 134 -18.44 3.40 4.44
C GLY A 134 -19.28 4.68 4.35
N TYR A 135 -18.82 5.72 3.69
CA TYR A 135 -19.59 6.94 3.43
C TYR A 135 -19.46 7.37 1.97
N LYS A 136 -20.33 8.28 1.53
CA LYS A 136 -20.32 8.84 0.18
C LYS A 136 -20.00 10.32 0.30
N PRO A 137 -18.76 10.77 0.03
CA PRO A 137 -18.40 12.18 0.02
C PRO A 137 -19.24 12.96 -1.02
N ASP A 138 -19.75 14.12 -0.65
CA ASP A 138 -20.42 15.03 -1.61
C ASP A 138 -19.41 15.62 -2.60
N LYS A 139 -18.18 15.87 -2.12
CA LYS A 139 -17.04 16.33 -2.92
C LYS A 139 -15.79 15.60 -2.51
N LEU A 140 -14.93 15.28 -3.49
CA LEU A 140 -13.61 14.71 -3.22
C LEU A 140 -12.60 15.78 -2.82
N VAL A 141 -12.69 16.96 -3.41
CA VAL A 141 -11.69 18.03 -3.30
C VAL A 141 -12.36 19.40 -3.26
N GLN A 142 -11.85 20.28 -2.39
CA GLN A 142 -12.25 21.66 -2.31
C GLN A 142 -11.02 22.55 -2.11
N LYS A 143 -10.85 23.58 -2.95
CA LYS A 143 -9.77 24.56 -2.79
C LYS A 143 -9.92 25.30 -1.46
N SER A 144 -8.84 25.42 -0.73
CA SER A 144 -8.82 26.08 0.58
C SER A 144 -8.34 27.52 0.45
N SER A 145 -8.92 28.42 1.26
CA SER A 145 -8.40 29.78 1.40
C SER A 145 -7.08 29.77 2.17
N GLU A 146 -6.26 30.79 1.94
CA GLU A 146 -4.99 30.97 2.67
C GLU A 146 -5.22 31.07 4.18
N GLU A 147 -6.26 31.76 4.63
CA GLU A 147 -6.66 31.84 6.04
C GLU A 147 -6.90 30.46 6.67
N ASN A 148 -7.56 29.54 5.96
CA ASN A 148 -7.78 28.18 6.44
C ASN A 148 -6.50 27.36 6.48
N LEU A 149 -5.61 27.55 5.51
CA LEU A 149 -4.29 26.88 5.51
C LEU A 149 -3.42 27.38 6.65
N ALA A 150 -3.37 28.70 6.90
CA ALA A 150 -2.58 29.34 7.93
C ALA A 150 -2.93 28.89 9.37
N LYS A 151 -4.12 28.30 9.59
CA LYS A 151 -4.50 27.73 10.89
C LYS A 151 -3.58 26.59 11.35
N HIS A 152 -3.00 25.86 10.41
CA HIS A 152 -2.21 24.67 10.71
C HIS A 152 -0.86 24.63 10.00
N PHE A 153 -0.71 25.31 8.86
CA PHE A 153 0.43 25.19 7.97
C PHE A 153 1.15 26.53 7.78
N ASN A 154 2.45 26.45 7.50
CA ASN A 154 3.22 27.62 7.11
C ASN A 154 2.95 27.95 5.64
N THR A 155 2.19 29.01 5.39
CA THR A 155 1.78 29.42 4.05
C THR A 155 2.93 30.03 3.22
N ASP A 156 4.03 30.47 3.84
CA ASP A 156 5.19 31.04 3.13
C ASP A 156 5.85 30.02 2.16
N CYS A 157 5.68 28.72 2.43
CA CYS A 157 6.21 27.65 1.57
C CYS A 157 5.19 27.08 0.59
N LEU A 158 3.96 27.62 0.53
CA LEU A 158 2.85 27.08 -0.24
C LEU A 158 2.37 28.06 -1.32
N GLN A 159 1.98 27.52 -2.47
CA GLN A 159 1.20 28.24 -3.51
C GLN A 159 -0.31 28.18 -3.21
N GLY A 160 -0.74 27.25 -2.35
CA GLY A 160 -2.13 27.01 -2.01
C GLY A 160 -2.34 25.60 -1.50
N GLY A 161 -3.59 25.16 -1.43
CA GLY A 161 -3.94 23.82 -0.98
C GLY A 161 -5.41 23.47 -1.16
N PHE A 162 -5.70 22.20 -0.97
CA PHE A 162 -7.04 21.62 -1.13
C PHE A 162 -7.40 20.80 0.09
N TYR A 163 -8.59 21.01 0.65
CA TYR A 163 -9.21 20.06 1.55
C TYR A 163 -9.76 18.89 0.75
N THR A 164 -9.54 17.66 1.20
CA THR A 164 -9.96 16.46 0.48
C THR A 164 -10.73 15.49 1.38
N SER A 165 -11.50 14.60 0.75
CA SER A 165 -12.16 13.50 1.44
C SER A 165 -11.26 12.27 1.58
N GLU A 166 -9.98 12.33 1.18
CA GLU A 166 -9.06 11.21 1.31
C GLU A 166 -8.72 10.95 2.77
N LEU A 167 -8.67 9.67 3.14
CA LEU A 167 -8.44 9.20 4.51
C LEU A 167 -7.35 8.12 4.53
N ALA A 168 -6.76 7.95 5.70
CA ALA A 168 -5.86 6.84 5.98
C ALA A 168 -6.40 6.00 7.16
N ILE A 169 -6.15 4.69 7.08
CA ILE A 169 -6.45 3.74 8.16
C ILE A 169 -5.17 3.37 8.92
N ASP A 170 -5.29 2.96 10.16
CA ASP A 170 -4.16 2.42 10.90
C ASP A 170 -3.81 1.01 10.38
N THR A 171 -2.65 0.89 9.76
CA THR A 171 -2.14 -0.36 9.22
C THR A 171 -1.84 -1.40 10.31
N SER A 172 -1.58 -0.99 11.53
CA SER A 172 -1.36 -1.88 12.68
C SER A 172 -2.67 -2.52 13.13
N LYS A 173 -3.74 -1.72 13.20
CA LYS A 173 -5.10 -2.23 13.46
C LYS A 173 -5.58 -3.15 12.34
N LEU A 174 -5.35 -2.77 11.10
CA LEU A 174 -5.64 -3.63 9.96
C LEU A 174 -4.90 -4.98 10.07
N ALA A 175 -3.59 -4.95 10.40
CA ALA A 175 -2.81 -6.16 10.58
C ALA A 175 -3.37 -7.07 11.68
N GLU A 176 -3.79 -6.52 12.80
CA GLU A 176 -4.42 -7.26 13.91
C GLU A 176 -5.67 -8.03 13.42
N HIS A 177 -6.58 -7.34 12.73
CA HIS A 177 -7.81 -7.94 12.23
C HIS A 177 -7.57 -8.99 11.13
N ILE A 178 -6.67 -8.71 10.19
CA ILE A 178 -6.28 -9.67 9.14
C ILE A 178 -5.65 -10.93 9.75
N ARG A 179 -4.73 -10.79 10.70
CA ARG A 179 -4.10 -11.92 11.39
C ARG A 179 -5.14 -12.78 12.10
N LYS A 180 -6.09 -12.14 12.77
CA LYS A 180 -7.20 -12.83 13.44
C LYS A 180 -8.09 -13.57 12.45
N ALA A 181 -8.45 -12.94 11.33
CA ALA A 181 -9.27 -13.57 10.28
C ALA A 181 -8.57 -14.78 9.65
N VAL A 182 -7.28 -14.64 9.27
CA VAL A 182 -6.47 -15.73 8.73
C VAL A 182 -6.37 -16.89 9.70
N LYS A 183 -6.09 -16.62 10.99
CA LYS A 183 -5.97 -17.64 12.03
C LYS A 183 -7.30 -18.40 12.29
N LYS A 184 -8.43 -17.70 12.21
CA LYS A 184 -9.76 -18.30 12.48
C LYS A 184 -10.30 -19.13 11.32
N HIS A 185 -9.84 -18.91 10.11
CA HIS A 185 -10.45 -19.51 8.92
C HIS A 185 -10.03 -20.97 8.75
N SER A 186 -10.95 -21.92 8.87
CA SER A 186 -10.69 -23.37 8.82
C SER A 186 -10.15 -23.90 7.49
N ASN A 187 -10.28 -23.11 6.42
CA ASN A 187 -9.76 -23.46 5.09
C ASN A 187 -8.36 -22.88 4.81
N ILE A 188 -7.78 -22.10 5.75
CA ILE A 188 -6.43 -21.52 5.59
C ILE A 188 -5.47 -22.24 6.52
N THR A 189 -4.35 -22.73 5.95
CA THR A 189 -3.19 -23.19 6.72
C THR A 189 -2.09 -22.15 6.55
N PHE A 190 -1.80 -21.38 7.61
CA PHE A 190 -0.69 -20.43 7.60
C PHE A 190 0.63 -21.15 7.85
N LEU A 191 1.62 -20.93 6.99
CA LEU A 191 2.94 -21.52 7.03
C LEU A 191 3.98 -20.40 7.13
N GLY A 192 4.22 -19.93 8.35
CA GLY A 192 5.26 -18.95 8.66
C GLY A 192 6.64 -19.55 8.72
N ASN A 193 7.68 -18.70 8.64
CA ASN A 193 9.09 -19.05 8.58
C ASN A 193 9.45 -19.96 7.39
N HIS A 194 8.71 -19.85 6.29
CA HIS A 194 8.96 -20.60 5.06
C HIS A 194 9.44 -19.63 3.96
N ARG A 195 10.75 -19.53 3.77
CA ARG A 195 11.34 -18.75 2.67
C ARG A 195 11.15 -19.53 1.37
N ILE A 196 10.60 -18.88 0.35
CA ILE A 196 10.40 -19.46 -0.97
C ILE A 196 11.66 -19.20 -1.80
N LEU A 197 12.19 -20.22 -2.47
CA LEU A 197 13.38 -20.11 -3.29
C LEU A 197 13.06 -20.21 -4.78
N GLY A 198 12.02 -21.00 -5.16
CA GLY A 198 11.68 -21.17 -6.55
C GLY A 198 10.34 -21.87 -6.78
N ILE A 199 9.92 -21.80 -8.03
CA ILE A 199 8.71 -22.45 -8.55
C ILE A 199 9.06 -23.13 -9.85
N SER A 200 8.59 -24.36 -10.06
CA SER A 200 8.76 -25.10 -11.31
C SER A 200 7.45 -25.73 -11.78
N LYS A 201 7.31 -25.94 -13.08
CA LYS A 201 6.18 -26.70 -13.64
C LYS A 201 6.33 -28.18 -13.31
N ASN A 202 5.21 -28.87 -13.03
CA ASN A 202 5.14 -30.30 -12.80
C ASN A 202 3.85 -30.86 -13.41
N GLY A 203 3.95 -31.32 -14.64
CA GLY A 203 2.77 -31.73 -15.42
C GLY A 203 1.78 -30.57 -15.57
N SER A 204 0.53 -30.77 -15.15
CA SER A 204 -0.53 -29.76 -15.18
C SER A 204 -0.48 -28.77 -13.99
N GLY A 205 0.46 -28.96 -13.04
CA GLY A 205 0.56 -28.14 -11.85
C GLY A 205 1.96 -27.54 -11.64
N TYR A 206 2.24 -27.22 -10.38
CA TYR A 206 3.48 -26.54 -9.97
C TYR A 206 4.05 -27.18 -8.71
N ILE A 207 5.38 -27.11 -8.59
CA ILE A 207 6.12 -27.38 -7.36
C ILE A 207 6.65 -26.03 -6.87
N VAL A 208 6.39 -25.72 -5.62
CA VAL A 208 7.01 -24.62 -4.89
C VAL A 208 8.00 -25.20 -3.91
N GLU A 209 9.21 -24.66 -3.90
CA GLU A 209 10.28 -25.11 -3.02
C GLU A 209 10.92 -23.95 -2.26
N GLY A 210 11.48 -24.26 -1.11
CA GLY A 210 12.11 -23.27 -0.25
C GLY A 210 12.77 -23.86 0.96
N GLU A 211 13.06 -23.00 1.94
CA GLU A 211 13.75 -23.33 3.19
C GLU A 211 12.91 -22.94 4.41
N LYS A 212 12.98 -23.76 5.43
CA LYS A 212 12.50 -23.48 6.78
C LYS A 212 13.55 -23.96 7.78
N ASN A 213 14.10 -23.06 8.61
CA ASN A 213 15.12 -23.40 9.61
C ASN A 213 16.28 -24.23 9.02
N ARG A 214 16.79 -23.82 7.85
CA ARG A 214 17.86 -24.51 7.08
C ARG A 214 17.45 -25.91 6.54
N SER A 215 16.20 -26.30 6.63
CA SER A 215 15.68 -27.54 6.04
C SER A 215 14.87 -27.24 4.79
N ASN A 216 15.13 -27.95 3.70
CA ASN A 216 14.40 -27.79 2.46
C ASN A 216 12.98 -28.34 2.57
N TRP A 217 12.04 -27.66 1.95
CA TRP A 217 10.66 -28.13 1.82
C TRP A 217 10.16 -27.99 0.36
N LYS A 218 9.20 -28.84 0.01
CA LYS A 218 8.52 -28.78 -1.30
C LYS A 218 7.01 -28.96 -1.11
N LYS A 219 6.22 -28.24 -1.90
CA LYS A 219 4.78 -28.39 -1.97
C LYS A 219 4.30 -28.40 -3.41
N LYS A 220 3.30 -29.22 -3.70
CA LYS A 220 2.68 -29.35 -5.03
C LYS A 220 1.27 -28.79 -5.02
N SER A 221 0.87 -28.11 -6.09
CA SER A 221 -0.50 -27.67 -6.32
C SER A 221 -0.78 -27.47 -7.81
N LEU A 222 -2.05 -27.60 -8.20
CA LEU A 222 -2.51 -27.23 -9.55
C LEU A 222 -2.51 -25.72 -9.76
N GLN A 223 -2.68 -24.96 -8.67
CA GLN A 223 -2.67 -23.50 -8.74
C GLN A 223 -1.75 -22.90 -7.69
N VAL A 224 -1.05 -21.85 -8.09
CA VAL A 224 -0.12 -21.06 -7.26
C VAL A 224 -0.37 -19.58 -7.51
N VAL A 225 -0.46 -18.81 -6.45
CA VAL A 225 -0.57 -17.35 -6.50
C VAL A 225 0.71 -16.75 -5.94
N ASN A 226 1.41 -15.96 -6.75
CA ASN A 226 2.58 -15.19 -6.32
C ASN A 226 2.16 -13.77 -5.90
N ALA A 227 2.14 -13.50 -4.59
CA ALA A 227 1.84 -12.23 -3.97
C ALA A 227 3.00 -11.76 -3.05
N THR A 228 4.24 -12.13 -3.39
CA THR A 228 5.43 -11.95 -2.54
C THR A 228 6.00 -10.54 -2.52
N TRP A 229 5.47 -9.60 -3.33
CA TRP A 229 5.88 -8.20 -3.40
C TRP A 229 7.34 -8.04 -3.87
N THR A 230 8.31 -8.03 -2.95
CA THR A 230 9.74 -7.84 -3.25
C THR A 230 10.35 -8.98 -4.05
N ASP A 231 9.91 -10.21 -3.81
CA ASP A 231 10.45 -11.41 -4.45
C ASP A 231 9.64 -11.82 -5.69
N LYS A 232 8.58 -11.05 -6.02
CA LYS A 232 7.65 -11.39 -7.09
C LYS A 232 8.35 -11.65 -8.43
N PHE A 233 9.18 -10.75 -8.85
CA PHE A 233 9.83 -10.84 -10.16
C PHE A 233 10.86 -11.97 -10.22
N LYS A 234 11.61 -12.18 -9.15
CA LYS A 234 12.53 -13.31 -9.03
C LYS A 234 11.80 -14.64 -9.17
N LEU A 235 10.67 -14.81 -8.48
CA LEU A 235 9.88 -16.03 -8.56
C LEU A 235 9.21 -16.22 -9.94
N ASP A 236 8.77 -15.13 -10.57
CA ASP A 236 8.26 -15.15 -11.94
C ASP A 236 9.34 -15.67 -12.93
N GLU A 237 10.60 -15.24 -12.77
CA GLU A 237 11.72 -15.70 -13.61
C GLU A 237 11.98 -17.21 -13.48
N THR A 238 11.75 -17.82 -12.31
CA THR A 238 11.92 -19.28 -12.17
C THR A 238 10.97 -20.10 -13.07
N LEU A 239 9.90 -19.46 -13.54
CA LEU A 239 8.95 -20.02 -14.52
C LEU A 239 9.18 -19.53 -15.95
N GLY A 240 10.27 -18.81 -16.23
CA GLY A 240 10.58 -18.22 -17.52
C GLY A 240 9.70 -17.02 -17.89
N ILE A 241 9.03 -16.42 -16.91
CA ILE A 241 8.23 -15.22 -17.13
C ILE A 241 9.16 -14.00 -17.11
N SER A 242 9.16 -13.22 -18.19
CA SER A 242 10.02 -12.05 -18.30
C SER A 242 9.63 -10.98 -17.31
N THR A 243 10.62 -10.41 -16.65
CA THR A 243 10.45 -9.28 -15.74
C THR A 243 10.44 -7.94 -16.48
N PRO A 244 9.86 -6.89 -15.90
CA PRO A 244 9.98 -5.55 -16.44
C PRO A 244 11.44 -5.12 -16.53
N LYS A 245 11.85 -4.49 -17.64
CA LYS A 245 13.22 -4.00 -17.85
C LYS A 245 13.64 -2.91 -16.86
N GLU A 246 12.67 -2.24 -16.26
CA GLU A 246 12.88 -1.10 -15.39
C GLU A 246 12.09 -1.29 -14.10
N ILE A 247 12.80 -1.67 -13.04
CA ILE A 247 12.26 -1.83 -11.69
C ILE A 247 13.05 -0.92 -10.77
N LEU A 248 12.36 -0.25 -9.85
CA LEU A 248 13.00 0.52 -8.79
C LEU A 248 12.43 0.11 -7.44
N HIS A 249 13.27 -0.51 -6.62
CA HIS A 249 13.02 -0.71 -5.21
C HIS A 249 13.49 0.52 -4.43
N ARG A 250 12.71 0.94 -3.43
CA ARG A 250 13.03 2.05 -2.53
C ARG A 250 12.79 1.65 -1.10
N LEU A 251 13.77 1.90 -0.23
CA LEU A 251 13.61 1.74 1.22
C LEU A 251 13.18 3.09 1.79
N LYS A 252 11.90 3.18 2.20
CA LYS A 252 11.31 4.39 2.77
C LYS A 252 11.03 4.20 4.24
N TYR A 253 11.68 5.01 5.08
CA TYR A 253 11.43 5.08 6.52
C TYR A 253 10.19 5.91 6.83
N ARG A 254 9.62 5.65 7.99
CA ARG A 254 8.56 6.43 8.62
C ARG A 254 8.84 6.60 10.11
N VAL A 255 8.23 7.62 10.68
CA VAL A 255 8.14 7.80 12.13
C VAL A 255 6.68 7.67 12.54
N ILE A 256 6.39 6.88 13.56
CA ILE A 256 5.16 6.99 14.33
C ILE A 256 5.50 7.74 15.59
N ALA A 257 4.80 8.83 15.86
CA ALA A 257 5.02 9.70 17.01
C ALA A 257 3.75 9.82 17.84
N ASP A 258 3.89 9.97 19.15
CA ASP A 258 2.80 10.42 20.00
C ASP A 258 2.61 11.93 19.81
N ILE A 259 1.36 12.40 19.74
CA ILE A 259 1.00 13.79 19.55
C ILE A 259 0.33 14.38 20.81
N PRO A 260 0.49 15.70 21.08
CA PRO A 260 -0.24 16.38 22.14
C PRO A 260 -1.77 16.30 21.95
N GLU A 261 -2.53 16.42 23.04
CA GLU A 261 -4.00 16.31 23.04
C GLU A 261 -4.66 17.31 22.08
N GLU A 262 -4.15 18.54 22.03
CA GLU A 262 -4.67 19.61 21.17
C GLU A 262 -4.56 19.29 19.68
N MET A 263 -3.63 18.42 19.29
CA MET A 263 -3.42 18.03 17.89
C MET A 263 -4.34 16.90 17.41
N LYS A 264 -5.12 16.25 18.27
CA LYS A 264 -5.93 15.07 17.91
C LYS A 264 -6.93 15.30 16.78
N ASN A 265 -7.40 16.54 16.62
CA ASN A 265 -8.34 16.93 15.57
C ASN A 265 -7.67 17.75 14.45
N PHE A 266 -6.35 17.88 14.46
CA PHE A 266 -5.64 18.58 13.40
C PHE A 266 -5.75 17.78 12.10
N PRO A 267 -5.71 18.44 10.93
CA PRO A 267 -5.83 17.74 9.67
C PRO A 267 -4.61 16.88 9.38
N SER A 268 -4.82 15.75 8.72
CA SER A 268 -3.75 15.08 8.01
C SER A 268 -3.34 15.93 6.80
N ALA A 269 -2.11 15.75 6.31
CA ALA A 269 -1.62 16.55 5.19
C ALA A 269 -0.68 15.75 4.29
N THR A 270 -0.75 16.03 2.98
CA THR A 270 0.19 15.58 1.98
C THR A 270 0.65 16.77 1.16
N MET A 271 1.94 16.98 1.05
CA MET A 271 2.47 17.97 0.12
C MET A 271 2.61 17.37 -1.27
N VAL A 272 2.14 18.05 -2.31
CA VAL A 272 2.05 17.57 -3.71
C VAL A 272 2.53 18.64 -4.69
N ILE A 273 2.98 18.30 -5.88
CA ILE A 273 3.47 17.06 -6.48
C ILE A 273 4.98 17.17 -6.61
N GLY A 274 5.70 16.17 -6.09
CA GLY A 274 7.16 16.20 -6.10
C GLY A 274 7.74 15.33 -4.99
N LYS A 275 8.91 15.72 -4.54
CA LYS A 275 9.73 15.06 -3.53
C LYS A 275 9.35 15.53 -2.13
N PHE A 276 8.18 15.22 -1.69
CA PHE A 276 7.62 15.73 -0.44
C PHE A 276 7.22 14.61 0.53
N GLY A 277 6.32 14.89 1.47
CA GLY A 277 5.94 13.96 2.53
C GLY A 277 4.48 14.01 2.94
N ASP A 278 4.20 13.17 3.94
CA ASP A 278 2.87 12.95 4.49
C ASP A 278 2.90 13.06 6.01
N VAL A 279 1.84 13.62 6.57
CA VAL A 279 1.47 13.57 7.99
C VAL A 279 0.09 12.96 8.09
N VAL A 280 -0.08 11.89 8.87
CA VAL A 280 -1.40 11.33 9.18
C VAL A 280 -1.68 11.47 10.66
N ILE A 281 -2.67 12.26 11.02
CA ILE A 281 -3.14 12.42 12.41
C ILE A 281 -4.22 11.38 12.69
N ARG A 282 -4.09 10.64 13.80
CA ARG A 282 -5.01 9.57 14.18
C ARG A 282 -5.73 9.84 15.50
N PRO A 283 -6.94 9.28 15.68
CA PRO A 283 -7.74 9.45 16.90
C PRO A 283 -7.09 8.91 18.19
N ASP A 284 -6.18 7.93 18.07
CA ASP A 284 -5.43 7.35 19.19
C ASP A 284 -4.25 8.20 19.67
N LYS A 285 -4.21 9.46 19.25
CA LYS A 285 -3.16 10.42 19.56
C LYS A 285 -1.78 10.02 19.02
N THR A 286 -1.76 9.36 17.88
CA THR A 286 -0.53 9.11 17.14
C THR A 286 -0.52 9.86 15.81
N ALA A 287 0.69 10.15 15.32
CA ALA A 287 0.90 10.64 13.96
C ALA A 287 1.86 9.74 13.21
N TYR A 288 1.57 9.50 11.93
CA TYR A 288 2.55 9.02 10.97
C TYR A 288 3.24 10.22 10.34
N LEU A 289 4.57 10.19 10.29
CA LEU A 289 5.40 11.23 9.69
C LEU A 289 6.31 10.61 8.64
N SER A 290 6.40 11.26 7.49
CA SER A 290 7.35 10.91 6.44
C SER A 290 7.69 12.16 5.63
N TRP A 291 8.97 12.45 5.47
CA TRP A 291 9.49 13.45 4.56
C TRP A 291 10.37 12.74 3.54
N TYR A 292 9.92 12.66 2.29
CA TYR A 292 10.51 11.78 1.29
C TYR A 292 12.02 11.96 1.09
N PRO A 293 12.58 13.20 1.02
CA PRO A 293 14.03 13.41 0.83
C PRO A 293 14.89 12.76 1.90
N ASP A 294 14.42 12.70 3.15
CA ASP A 294 15.15 12.13 4.29
C ASP A 294 14.66 10.74 4.70
N ALA A 295 13.42 10.42 4.36
CA ALA A 295 12.82 9.12 4.65
C ALA A 295 13.25 8.04 3.64
N CYS A 296 13.43 8.38 2.36
CA CYS A 296 13.87 7.42 1.35
C CYS A 296 15.39 7.32 1.37
N ARG A 297 15.92 6.22 1.94
CA ARG A 297 17.36 6.04 2.19
C ARG A 297 17.99 4.90 1.40
N GLY A 298 17.25 4.28 0.51
CA GLY A 298 17.78 3.22 -0.34
C GLY A 298 17.07 3.12 -1.67
N TRP A 299 17.85 2.90 -2.74
CA TRP A 299 17.37 2.67 -4.11
C TRP A 299 18.10 1.48 -4.71
N SER A 300 17.38 0.61 -5.40
CA SER A 300 17.96 -0.53 -6.12
C SER A 300 17.14 -0.83 -7.37
N ASN A 301 17.85 -1.01 -8.49
CA ASN A 301 17.27 -1.47 -9.75
C ASN A 301 17.44 -2.99 -9.95
N SER A 302 17.99 -3.70 -8.97
CA SER A 302 18.14 -5.16 -9.00
C SER A 302 16.77 -5.83 -8.92
N ILE A 303 16.68 -7.08 -9.39
CA ILE A 303 15.44 -7.88 -9.33
C ILE A 303 14.96 -8.11 -7.89
N GLU A 304 15.89 -8.15 -6.94
CA GLU A 304 15.66 -8.22 -5.51
C GLU A 304 16.25 -6.99 -4.82
N PRO A 305 15.61 -6.49 -3.75
CA PRO A 305 16.22 -5.45 -2.93
C PRO A 305 17.43 -5.98 -2.16
N PRO A 306 18.37 -5.11 -1.72
CA PRO A 306 19.49 -5.48 -0.88
C PRO A 306 19.06 -6.21 0.41
N GLU A 307 19.80 -7.24 0.81
CA GLU A 307 19.48 -8.03 2.01
C GLU A 307 19.49 -7.20 3.30
N SER A 308 20.36 -6.18 3.37
CA SER A 308 20.42 -5.22 4.48
C SER A 308 19.10 -4.49 4.76
N TRP A 309 18.18 -4.46 3.80
CA TRP A 309 16.86 -3.84 3.97
C TRP A 309 15.87 -4.74 4.73
N ASN A 310 16.21 -5.99 4.97
CA ASN A 310 15.35 -6.92 5.68
C ASN A 310 15.10 -6.50 7.14
N GLU A 311 16.11 -6.03 7.86
CA GLU A 311 15.99 -5.64 9.27
C GLU A 311 15.07 -4.43 9.44
N PRO A 312 15.31 -3.27 8.80
CA PRO A 312 14.40 -2.12 8.94
C PRO A 312 12.99 -2.41 8.41
N SER A 313 12.84 -3.28 7.39
CA SER A 313 11.50 -3.67 6.90
C SER A 313 10.75 -4.62 7.84
N ARG A 314 11.41 -5.20 8.84
CA ARG A 314 10.81 -5.94 9.96
C ARG A 314 10.66 -5.09 11.23
N GLY A 315 11.08 -3.82 11.19
CA GLY A 315 11.03 -2.90 12.32
C GLY A 315 12.23 -2.99 13.26
N ILE A 316 13.34 -3.56 12.79
CA ILE A 316 14.60 -3.63 13.53
C ILE A 316 15.48 -2.48 13.03
N VAL A 317 15.56 -1.41 13.84
CA VAL A 317 16.31 -0.19 13.51
C VAL A 317 17.25 0.12 14.69
N PRO A 318 18.57 0.28 14.45
CA PRO A 318 19.51 0.68 15.48
C PRO A 318 19.13 2.01 16.14
N LYS A 319 19.43 2.16 17.44
CA LYS A 319 19.09 3.37 18.19
C LYS A 319 19.63 4.65 17.55
N LYS A 320 20.86 4.63 17.04
CA LYS A 320 21.48 5.75 16.32
C LYS A 320 20.62 6.19 15.11
N ASP A 321 20.18 5.21 14.30
CA ASP A 321 19.37 5.49 13.12
C ASP A 321 17.96 5.96 13.51
N PHE A 322 17.41 5.41 14.59
CA PHE A 322 16.14 5.86 15.17
C PHE A 322 16.21 7.36 15.51
N ASP A 323 17.25 7.76 16.25
CA ASP A 323 17.40 9.15 16.70
C ASP A 323 17.61 10.10 15.52
N GLU A 324 18.54 9.76 14.62
CA GLU A 324 18.85 10.57 13.43
C GLU A 324 17.64 10.73 12.50
N ILE A 325 16.92 9.63 12.21
CA ILE A 325 15.78 9.67 11.30
C ILE A 325 14.62 10.46 11.91
N SER A 326 14.30 10.20 13.17
CA SER A 326 13.19 10.88 13.83
C SER A 326 13.44 12.39 13.95
N GLU A 327 14.64 12.81 14.36
CA GLU A 327 15.04 14.21 14.43
C GLU A 327 14.91 14.89 13.06
N LYS A 328 15.46 14.28 12.01
CA LYS A 328 15.39 14.83 10.65
C LYS A 328 13.95 14.97 10.15
N LEU A 329 13.14 13.92 10.29
CA LEU A 329 11.77 13.95 9.78
C LEU A 329 10.91 14.97 10.52
N ILE A 330 11.06 15.11 11.83
CA ILE A 330 10.35 16.15 12.60
C ILE A 330 10.82 17.52 12.13
N ARG A 331 12.13 17.80 12.11
CA ARG A 331 12.69 19.09 11.72
C ARG A 331 12.27 19.52 10.30
N GLU A 332 12.25 18.62 9.34
CA GLU A 332 11.85 18.96 7.97
C GLU A 332 10.33 19.12 7.83
N THR A 333 9.55 18.37 8.60
CA THR A 333 8.09 18.46 8.57
C THR A 333 7.60 19.70 9.30
N GLU A 334 8.20 20.12 10.41
CA GLU A 334 7.81 21.31 11.16
C GLU A 334 7.94 22.61 10.35
N LYS A 335 8.79 22.64 9.32
CA LYS A 335 8.95 23.82 8.44
C LYS A 335 7.66 24.21 7.74
N TRP A 336 6.83 23.25 7.44
CA TRP A 336 5.56 23.44 6.72
C TRP A 336 4.33 23.09 7.59
N TYR A 337 4.50 22.27 8.64
CA TYR A 337 3.47 21.91 9.62
C TYR A 337 4.01 22.17 11.04
N PRO A 338 3.98 23.42 11.54
CA PRO A 338 4.71 23.83 12.74
C PRO A 338 4.42 23.04 14.01
N ALA A 339 3.18 22.54 14.17
CA ALA A 339 2.79 21.79 15.37
C ALA A 339 3.57 20.46 15.53
N ILE A 340 4.15 19.91 14.45
CA ILE A 340 4.90 18.66 14.47
C ILE A 340 6.13 18.70 15.38
N ARG A 341 6.67 19.89 15.69
CA ARG A 341 7.76 20.06 16.67
C ARG A 341 7.45 19.49 18.05
N ASN A 342 6.16 19.41 18.40
CA ASN A 342 5.69 18.94 19.70
C ASN A 342 5.46 17.41 19.75
N CYS A 343 5.72 16.70 18.66
CA CYS A 343 5.54 15.25 18.58
C CYS A 343 6.72 14.51 19.22
N THR A 344 6.44 13.38 19.88
CA THR A 344 7.46 12.52 20.49
C THR A 344 7.60 11.22 19.67
N PRO A 345 8.76 10.95 19.05
CA PRO A 345 8.99 9.74 18.28
C PRO A 345 8.82 8.47 19.13
N LYS A 346 8.12 7.46 18.58
CA LYS A 346 7.83 6.20 19.25
C LYS A 346 8.33 5.00 18.46
N ILE A 347 8.16 5.02 17.14
CA ILE A 347 8.59 3.94 16.23
C ILE A 347 9.26 4.57 15.02
N VAL A 348 10.41 4.02 14.65
CA VAL A 348 11.06 4.22 13.35
C VAL A 348 11.20 2.85 12.69
N ASP A 349 10.64 2.69 11.52
CA ASP A 349 10.78 1.48 10.71
C ASP A 349 10.68 1.83 9.23
N ALA A 350 10.86 0.84 8.33
CA ALA A 350 10.86 1.11 6.90
C ALA A 350 9.98 0.14 6.11
N GLY A 351 9.39 0.64 5.03
CA GLY A 351 8.72 -0.17 4.01
C GLY A 351 9.49 -0.17 2.70
N ILE A 352 9.51 -1.32 2.01
CA ILE A 352 10.06 -1.40 0.66
C ILE A 352 8.95 -1.10 -0.34
N ILE A 353 9.19 -0.12 -1.21
CA ILE A 353 8.29 0.26 -2.29
C ILE A 353 8.86 -0.31 -3.58
N VAL A 354 8.01 -0.97 -4.37
CA VAL A 354 8.35 -1.47 -5.70
C VAL A 354 7.58 -0.66 -6.74
N ALA A 355 8.26 -0.20 -7.78
CA ALA A 355 7.64 0.55 -8.87
C ALA A 355 8.37 0.31 -10.20
N HIS A 356 7.67 0.58 -11.30
CA HIS A 356 8.26 0.59 -12.63
C HIS A 356 8.92 1.93 -12.91
N GLY A 357 10.09 1.89 -13.59
CA GLY A 357 10.89 3.07 -13.96
C GLY A 357 12.29 3.05 -13.36
N LYS A 358 13.14 3.95 -13.85
CA LYS A 358 14.55 4.10 -13.44
C LYS A 358 14.80 5.32 -12.55
N THR A 359 13.88 6.29 -12.60
CA THR A 359 14.04 7.58 -11.93
C THR A 359 13.02 7.74 -10.82
N ASP A 360 13.37 8.48 -9.79
CA ASP A 360 12.52 8.72 -8.63
C ASP A 360 11.62 9.97 -8.81
N VAL A 361 10.81 10.24 -7.80
CA VAL A 361 9.77 11.29 -7.77
C VAL A 361 10.30 12.73 -7.89
N ASP A 362 11.60 12.93 -7.74
CA ASP A 362 12.29 14.22 -7.97
C ASP A 362 12.49 14.55 -9.46
N ASN A 363 12.26 13.59 -10.34
CA ASN A 363 12.31 13.79 -11.79
C ASN A 363 10.91 13.99 -12.36
N LYS A 364 10.64 15.13 -13.00
CA LYS A 364 9.33 15.44 -13.65
C LYS A 364 8.89 14.38 -14.69
N LYS A 365 9.86 13.67 -15.31
CA LYS A 365 9.61 12.60 -16.29
C LYS A 365 9.48 11.22 -15.65
N SER A 366 9.55 11.12 -14.33
CA SER A 366 9.45 9.84 -13.64
C SER A 366 8.08 9.17 -13.86
N ARG A 367 8.12 7.88 -14.17
CA ARG A 367 6.93 7.04 -14.33
C ARG A 367 6.47 6.37 -13.03
N LEU A 368 7.08 6.68 -11.90
CA LEU A 368 6.77 6.02 -10.62
C LEU A 368 5.33 6.22 -10.14
N HIS A 369 4.69 7.29 -10.62
CA HIS A 369 3.27 7.55 -10.35
C HIS A 369 2.33 6.96 -11.42
N GLN A 370 2.87 6.37 -12.52
CA GLN A 370 2.09 5.63 -13.51
C GLN A 370 1.98 4.18 -13.09
N ARG A 371 0.87 3.81 -12.48
CA ARG A 371 0.62 2.49 -11.90
C ARG A 371 -0.59 1.78 -12.49
N SER A 372 -0.98 2.12 -13.71
CA SER A 372 -2.14 1.53 -14.39
C SER A 372 -1.92 0.08 -14.87
N LYS A 373 -0.64 -0.33 -15.04
CA LYS A 373 -0.27 -1.66 -15.55
C LYS A 373 -0.03 -2.69 -14.45
N ILE A 374 -0.50 -2.44 -13.22
CA ILE A 374 -0.47 -3.37 -12.10
C ILE A 374 -1.71 -4.26 -12.09
N GLY A 375 -1.68 -5.35 -11.33
CA GLY A 375 -2.82 -6.26 -11.16
C GLY A 375 -2.44 -7.72 -11.25
N VAL A 376 -3.34 -8.53 -11.78
CA VAL A 376 -3.21 -9.99 -11.85
C VAL A 376 -2.91 -10.43 -13.28
N THR A 377 -1.80 -11.13 -13.48
CA THR A 377 -1.49 -11.82 -14.73
C THR A 377 -1.50 -13.32 -14.49
N SER A 378 -2.16 -14.07 -15.37
CA SER A 378 -2.31 -15.52 -15.19
C SER A 378 -1.65 -16.30 -16.35
N TYR A 379 -0.92 -17.34 -16.00
CA TYR A 379 -0.24 -18.26 -16.91
C TYR A 379 -0.70 -19.70 -16.59
N GLY A 380 -1.87 -20.08 -17.11
CA GLY A 380 -2.55 -21.29 -16.65
C GLY A 380 -2.90 -21.20 -15.16
N GLY A 381 -2.50 -22.19 -14.37
CA GLY A 381 -2.74 -22.20 -12.91
C GLY A 381 -1.78 -21.33 -12.07
N TYR A 382 -0.87 -20.60 -12.69
CA TYR A 382 0.00 -19.64 -12.01
C TYR A 382 -0.55 -18.22 -12.14
N HIS A 383 -0.72 -17.54 -11.01
CA HIS A 383 -1.22 -16.16 -10.95
C HIS A 383 -0.15 -15.27 -10.31
N SER A 384 0.42 -14.37 -11.08
CA SER A 384 1.38 -13.36 -10.62
C SER A 384 0.63 -12.06 -10.31
N VAL A 385 0.76 -11.55 -9.08
CA VAL A 385 -0.02 -10.39 -8.61
C VAL A 385 0.89 -9.24 -8.25
N GLU A 386 0.72 -8.13 -8.95
CA GLU A 386 1.38 -6.87 -8.66
C GLU A 386 0.40 -5.91 -7.98
N THR A 387 0.53 -5.78 -6.66
CA THR A 387 -0.43 -5.02 -5.83
C THR A 387 -0.34 -3.51 -6.08
N GLY A 388 0.87 -2.98 -6.21
CA GLY A 388 1.13 -1.55 -6.40
C GLY A 388 0.87 -0.69 -5.17
N LYS A 389 -0.31 -0.77 -4.55
CA LYS A 389 -0.72 0.01 -3.37
C LYS A 389 -1.64 -0.78 -2.42
N LEU A 390 -1.68 -0.34 -1.15
CA LEU A 390 -2.61 -0.88 -0.15
C LEU A 390 -4.06 -0.85 -0.67
N THR A 391 -4.46 0.26 -1.26
CA THR A 391 -5.80 0.52 -1.81
C THR A 391 -6.28 -0.55 -2.79
N THR A 392 -5.40 -1.07 -3.63
CA THR A 392 -5.75 -2.00 -4.72
C THR A 392 -5.83 -3.46 -4.26
N ALA A 393 -5.28 -3.80 -3.10
CA ALA A 393 -5.15 -5.18 -2.66
C ALA A 393 -6.49 -5.94 -2.56
N PRO A 394 -7.58 -5.40 -1.99
CA PRO A 394 -8.86 -6.11 -1.95
C PRO A 394 -9.45 -6.35 -3.35
N MET A 395 -9.34 -5.38 -4.26
CA MET A 395 -9.87 -5.52 -5.61
C MET A 395 -9.12 -6.60 -6.40
N PHE A 396 -7.78 -6.65 -6.31
CA PHE A 396 -7.00 -7.68 -6.98
C PHE A 396 -7.14 -9.06 -6.31
N ALA A 397 -7.52 -9.12 -5.03
CA ALA A 397 -7.86 -10.39 -4.40
C ALA A 397 -9.13 -11.00 -5.00
N MET A 398 -10.15 -10.18 -5.27
CA MET A 398 -11.37 -10.63 -5.97
C MET A 398 -11.05 -11.13 -7.38
N ASP A 399 -10.28 -10.35 -8.18
CA ASP A 399 -9.87 -10.75 -9.54
C ASP A 399 -9.06 -12.05 -9.53
N THR A 400 -8.12 -12.21 -8.59
CA THR A 400 -7.34 -13.45 -8.45
C THR A 400 -8.24 -14.65 -8.15
N ALA A 401 -9.20 -14.49 -7.25
CA ALA A 401 -10.11 -15.56 -6.88
C ALA A 401 -11.05 -15.95 -8.04
N ASP A 402 -11.53 -14.97 -8.83
CA ASP A 402 -12.34 -15.20 -10.03
C ASP A 402 -11.57 -16.04 -11.06
N ARG A 403 -10.30 -15.68 -11.30
CA ARG A 403 -9.41 -16.42 -12.23
C ARG A 403 -9.13 -17.84 -11.73
N ALA A 404 -8.84 -18.00 -10.45
CA ALA A 404 -8.59 -19.31 -9.85
C ALA A 404 -9.84 -20.22 -9.93
N GLU A 405 -11.02 -19.67 -9.68
CA GLU A 405 -12.28 -20.41 -9.79
C GLU A 405 -12.59 -20.85 -11.23
N LYS A 406 -12.36 -19.95 -12.20
CA LYS A 406 -12.54 -20.25 -13.62
C LYS A 406 -11.70 -21.45 -14.06
N ILE A 407 -10.43 -21.53 -13.64
CA ILE A 407 -9.55 -22.67 -13.96
C ILE A 407 -10.10 -23.98 -13.37
N TYR A 408 -10.58 -23.94 -12.11
CA TYR A 408 -11.16 -25.15 -11.50
C TYR A 408 -12.45 -25.64 -12.16
N ARG A 409 -13.20 -24.77 -12.81
CA ARG A 409 -14.40 -25.16 -13.58
C ARG A 409 -14.06 -25.82 -14.94
N GLN A 410 -12.83 -25.66 -15.39
CA GLN A 410 -12.33 -26.21 -16.67
C GLN A 410 -11.59 -27.56 -16.48
N LEU A 411 -11.27 -27.95 -15.24
CA LEU A 411 -10.66 -29.22 -14.86
C LEU A 411 -11.71 -30.27 -14.48
#